data_a57db19f30fb7bf6c70cc2bf64bbefd1
#
_entry.id   a57db19f30fb7bf6c70cc2bf64bbefd1
#
_cell.length_a   1.000
_cell.length_b   1.000
_cell.length_c   1.000
_cell.angle_alpha   90.00
_cell.angle_beta   90.00
_cell.angle_gamma   90.00
#
_symmetry.space_group_name_H-M   'P 1'
#
loop_
_entity.id
_entity.type
_entity.pdbx_description
1 polymer ?
#
loop_
_entity_poly.entity_id
_entity_poly.type
_entity_poly.pdbx_seq_one_letter_code
_entity_poly.pdbx_strand_id
1 'polypeptide(L)' 'MTEYIAKPNINNNIGLKTFPLEQDAIKYLEEYTGYEMSFENNKKTGEKISDWYLIEKLVKVDTS' A
#
# COMPACT_ATOMS: atom_id res chain seq x y z
N MET A 1 4.31 17.43 -1.64
CA MET A 1 5.03 16.20 -1.22
C MET A 1 4.16 14.99 -1.47
N THR A 2 4.75 13.88 -1.80
CA THR A 2 4.02 12.63 -2.02
C THR A 2 4.30 11.68 -0.86
N GLU A 3 3.26 11.06 -0.33
CA GLU A 3 3.35 10.07 0.71
C GLU A 3 2.66 8.79 0.27
N TYR A 4 3.12 7.67 0.80
CA TYR A 4 2.57 6.36 0.48
C TYR A 4 2.09 5.69 1.76
N ILE A 5 0.79 5.43 1.83
CA ILE A 5 0.19 4.78 2.99
C ILE A 5 0.10 3.30 2.71
N ALA A 6 0.82 2.52 3.52
CA ALA A 6 0.77 1.07 3.46
C ALA A 6 -0.30 0.57 4.44
N LYS A 7 -1.29 -0.11 3.91
CA LYS A 7 -2.42 -0.64 4.68
C LYS A 7 -2.43 -2.16 4.55
N PRO A 8 -1.86 -2.89 5.54
CA PRO A 8 -1.80 -4.36 5.47
C PRO A 8 -3.16 -5.05 5.48
N ASN A 9 -4.17 -4.39 6.03
CA ASN A 9 -5.53 -4.94 6.06
C ASN A 9 -6.52 -3.90 5.58
N ILE A 10 -7.22 -4.17 4.49
CA ILE A 10 -8.18 -3.23 3.90
C ILE A 10 -9.44 -3.03 4.76
N ASN A 11 -9.69 -3.94 5.71
CA ASN A 11 -10.88 -3.90 6.55
C ASN A 11 -10.69 -3.10 7.85
N ASN A 12 -9.44 -2.77 8.20
CA ASN A 12 -9.12 -1.99 9.39
C ASN A 12 -7.77 -1.30 9.23
N ASN A 13 -7.37 -0.52 10.23
CA ASN A 13 -6.13 0.25 10.20
C ASN A 13 -5.00 -0.37 11.02
N ILE A 14 -5.11 -1.64 11.36
CA ILE A 14 -4.06 -2.35 12.10
C ILE A 14 -2.80 -2.45 11.22
N GLY A 15 -1.68 -1.96 11.75
CA GLY A 15 -0.41 -1.99 11.02
C GLY A 15 -0.24 -0.91 9.96
N LEU A 16 -1.18 0.02 9.83
CA LEU A 16 -1.08 1.10 8.87
C LEU A 16 0.16 1.96 9.14
N LYS A 17 0.94 2.21 8.09
CA LYS A 17 2.12 3.07 8.14
C LYS A 17 2.21 3.96 6.90
N THR A 18 2.83 5.12 7.06
CA THR A 18 3.06 6.07 5.98
C THR A 18 4.56 6.16 5.67
N PHE A 19 4.89 6.17 4.39
CA PHE A 19 6.28 6.22 3.91
C PHE A 19 6.44 7.33 2.87
N PRO A 20 7.60 7.99 2.81
CA PRO A 20 7.88 8.98 1.77
C PRO A 20 8.20 8.34 0.40
N LEU A 21 8.59 7.07 0.38
CA LEU A 21 8.96 6.35 -0.84
C LEU A 21 8.06 5.15 -1.07
N GLU A 22 7.61 4.98 -2.32
CA GLU A 22 6.78 3.85 -2.71
C GLU A 22 7.44 2.50 -2.42
N GLN A 23 8.72 2.38 -2.76
CA GLN A 23 9.47 1.13 -2.56
C GLN A 23 9.51 0.70 -1.09
N ASP A 24 9.59 1.66 -0.17
CA ASP A 24 9.59 1.36 1.26
C ASP A 24 8.23 0.86 1.73
N ALA A 25 7.16 1.46 1.21
CA ALA A 25 5.79 1.03 1.52
C ALA A 25 5.53 -0.39 1.00
N ILE A 26 5.96 -0.68 -0.24
CA ILE A 26 5.82 -2.02 -0.82
C ILE A 26 6.61 -3.04 -0.01
N LYS A 27 7.86 -2.71 0.33
CA LYS A 27 8.70 -3.59 1.13
C LYS A 27 8.08 -3.89 2.50
N TYR A 28 7.50 -2.88 3.14
CA TYR A 28 6.80 -3.06 4.40
C TYR A 28 5.64 -4.04 4.27
N LEU A 29 4.82 -3.89 3.23
CA LEU A 29 3.69 -4.78 2.99
C LEU A 29 4.15 -6.22 2.70
N GLU A 30 5.19 -6.38 1.88
CA GLU A 30 5.75 -7.70 1.58
C GLU A 30 6.31 -8.37 2.84
N GLU A 31 7.02 -7.63 3.68
CA GLU A 31 7.55 -8.14 4.94
C GLU A 31 6.46 -8.49 5.94
N TYR A 32 5.37 -7.71 5.94
CA TYR A 32 4.25 -7.94 6.85
C TYR A 32 3.53 -9.25 6.55
N THR A 33 3.31 -9.55 5.27
CA THR A 33 2.62 -10.77 4.83
C THR A 33 3.57 -11.96 4.66
N GLY A 34 4.86 -11.70 4.45
CA GLY A 34 5.85 -12.74 4.16
C GLY A 34 5.87 -13.21 2.72
N TYR A 35 5.14 -12.56 1.81
CA TYR A 35 5.07 -12.92 0.40
C TYR A 35 5.39 -11.73 -0.49
N GLU A 36 5.99 -12.00 -1.65
CA GLU A 36 6.06 -11.01 -2.71
C GLU A 36 4.66 -10.81 -3.29
N MET A 37 4.30 -9.56 -3.49
CA MET A 37 2.98 -9.19 -3.97
C MET A 37 3.07 -8.29 -5.19
N SER A 38 2.16 -8.51 -6.14
CA SER A 38 1.92 -7.59 -7.24
C SER A 38 0.78 -6.65 -6.84
N PHE A 39 0.94 -5.37 -7.14
CA PHE A 39 -0.09 -4.38 -6.84
C PHE A 39 -0.63 -3.80 -8.13
N GLU A 40 -1.95 -3.78 -8.27
CA GLU A 40 -2.62 -3.11 -9.36
C GLU A 40 -2.79 -1.62 -9.02
N ASN A 41 -2.59 -0.79 -10.03
CA ASN A 41 -2.76 0.65 -9.86
C ASN A 41 -4.19 1.05 -10.25
N ASN A 42 -4.95 1.53 -9.28
CA ASN A 42 -6.28 2.07 -9.54
C ASN A 42 -6.14 3.52 -10.03
N LYS A 43 -6.35 3.73 -11.31
CA LYS A 43 -6.16 5.04 -11.96
C LYS A 43 -7.11 6.12 -11.44
N LYS A 44 -8.29 5.75 -10.92
CA LYS A 44 -9.26 6.72 -10.42
C LYS A 44 -8.89 7.28 -9.07
N THR A 45 -8.36 6.44 -8.19
CA THR A 45 -8.09 6.81 -6.80
C THR A 45 -6.62 6.96 -6.49
N GLY A 46 -5.75 6.52 -7.40
CA GLY A 46 -4.31 6.47 -7.15
C GLY A 46 -3.90 5.35 -6.21
N GLU A 47 -4.81 4.47 -5.87
CA GLU A 47 -4.54 3.34 -4.99
C GLU A 47 -3.90 2.19 -5.75
N LYS A 48 -2.97 1.53 -5.09
CA LYS A 48 -2.46 0.24 -5.54
C LYS A 48 -3.04 -0.81 -4.62
N ILE A 49 -3.70 -1.80 -5.20
CA ILE A 49 -4.38 -2.86 -4.47
C ILE A 49 -3.66 -4.16 -4.80
N SER A 50 -3.31 -4.92 -3.77
CA SER A 50 -2.74 -6.25 -3.95
C SER A 50 -3.69 -7.14 -4.72
N ASP A 51 -3.18 -7.85 -5.73
CA ASP A 51 -3.96 -8.84 -6.47
C ASP A 51 -4.10 -10.16 -5.70
N TRP A 52 -3.47 -10.26 -4.53
CA TRP A 52 -3.54 -11.39 -3.64
C TRP A 52 -4.69 -11.23 -2.66
N TYR A 53 -5.87 -11.73 -3.03
CA TYR A 53 -7.09 -11.71 -2.21
C TYR A 53 -7.55 -10.31 -1.77
N LEU A 54 -6.97 -9.25 -2.31
CA LEU A 54 -7.32 -7.86 -1.96
C LEU A 54 -7.27 -7.59 -0.45
N ILE A 55 -6.29 -8.19 0.24
CA ILE A 55 -6.17 -8.05 1.70
C ILE A 55 -5.34 -6.85 2.12
N GLU A 56 -4.51 -6.33 1.22
CA GLU A 56 -3.67 -5.17 1.52
C GLU A 56 -3.79 -4.11 0.42
N LYS A 57 -3.40 -2.90 0.76
CA LYS A 57 -3.62 -1.74 -0.08
C LYS A 57 -2.46 -0.76 0.06
N LEU A 58 -2.08 -0.12 -1.04
CA LEU A 58 -1.10 0.95 -1.05
C LEU A 58 -1.78 2.19 -1.63
N VAL A 59 -1.81 3.27 -0.85
CA VAL A 59 -2.44 4.54 -1.26
C VAL A 59 -1.36 5.58 -1.47
N LYS A 60 -1.35 6.19 -2.66
CA LYS A 60 -0.51 7.34 -2.95
C LYS A 60 -1.27 8.61 -2.62
N VAL A 61 -0.73 9.42 -1.72
CA VAL A 61 -1.31 10.71 -1.35
C VAL A 61 -0.35 11.80 -1.81
N ASP A 62 -0.84 12.68 -2.67
CA ASP A 62 -0.05 13.79 -3.20
C ASP A 62 -0.53 15.08 -2.55
N THR A 63 0.32 15.66 -1.71
CA THR A 63 0.03 16.92 -1.03
C THR A 63 0.94 18.00 -1.60
N SER A 64 0.35 18.95 -2.24
CA SER A 64 1.07 20.08 -2.81
C SER A 64 1.26 21.20 -1.80
#